data_e6f417dc99b9b7fdaf561a973351afda
#
_entry.id   e6f417dc99b9b7fdaf561a973351afda
#
_cell.length_a   1.000
_cell.length_b   1.000
_cell.length_c   1.000
_cell.angle_alpha   90.00
_cell.angle_beta   90.00
_cell.angle_gamma   90.00
#
_symmetry.space_group_name_H-M   'P 1'
#
loop_
_entity.id
_entity.type
_entity.pdbx_description
1 polymer ?
#
loop_
_entity_poly.entity_id
_entity_poly.type
_entity_poly.pdbx_seq_one_letter_code
_entity_poly.pdbx_strand_id
1 'polypeptide(L)'
;MDAAARTPGRSGDPAPEEQGWLHCGPNGAGHFVKMVHNGIEYGLMQSYAEGMNVLKHANIGKHAQETDAETTPLRDPSHYQYELDVPAVAELWRRGSVVASWLLDLGAQALHESPNLDDYAGRVSDSGEGRWTVQAAVEEGVPAPVLAASLFGRFDSRGEADWGNRVLSAMRKAFGGHLEKSPEQ
;
A
#
# COMPACT_ATOMS: atom_id res chain seq x y z
N MET A 1 -19.10 -1.82 -18.07
CA MET A 1 -19.24 -2.27 -16.66
C MET A 1 -20.62 -2.89 -16.57
N ASP A 2 -20.70 -4.12 -16.12
CA ASP A 2 -21.98 -4.70 -15.76
C ASP A 2 -22.61 -3.85 -14.65
N ALA A 3 -23.92 -3.67 -14.71
CA ALA A 3 -24.62 -2.89 -13.70
C ALA A 3 -24.31 -3.43 -12.30
N ALA A 4 -24.18 -2.56 -11.32
CA ALA A 4 -23.98 -2.97 -9.94
C ALA A 4 -25.11 -3.92 -9.49
N ALA A 5 -24.78 -4.88 -8.62
CA ALA A 5 -25.77 -5.78 -8.10
C ALA A 5 -26.89 -5.02 -7.35
N ARG A 6 -28.11 -5.51 -7.46
CA ARG A 6 -29.25 -4.95 -6.72
C ARG A 6 -28.99 -5.03 -5.22
N THR A 7 -29.39 -3.99 -4.50
CA THR A 7 -29.38 -4.02 -3.03
C THR A 7 -30.29 -5.15 -2.53
N PRO A 8 -29.78 -6.08 -1.71
CA PRO A 8 -30.57 -7.17 -1.19
C PRO A 8 -31.83 -6.68 -0.45
N GLY A 9 -32.99 -7.28 -0.77
CA GLY A 9 -34.28 -6.92 -0.17
C GLY A 9 -34.95 -5.67 -0.74
N ARG A 10 -34.33 -4.94 -1.67
CA ARG A 10 -34.94 -3.79 -2.37
C ARG A 10 -35.84 -4.28 -3.50
N SER A 11 -37.08 -3.76 -3.56
CA SER A 11 -38.04 -4.00 -4.64
C SER A 11 -38.36 -2.70 -5.40
N GLY A 12 -38.95 -2.80 -6.56
CA GLY A 12 -39.27 -1.65 -7.43
C GLY A 12 -38.17 -1.32 -8.43
N ASP A 13 -38.21 -0.13 -9.02
CA ASP A 13 -37.23 0.32 -10.01
C ASP A 13 -35.84 0.50 -9.36
N PRO A 14 -34.74 0.17 -10.11
CA PRO A 14 -33.40 0.39 -9.61
C PRO A 14 -33.15 1.86 -9.27
N ALA A 15 -32.54 2.12 -8.10
CA ALA A 15 -32.07 3.44 -7.77
C ALA A 15 -30.82 3.83 -8.61
N PRO A 16 -30.48 5.13 -8.75
CA PRO A 16 -29.34 5.58 -9.54
C PRO A 16 -28.03 4.86 -9.19
N GLU A 17 -27.73 4.68 -7.91
CA GLU A 17 -26.54 3.97 -7.45
C GLU A 17 -26.50 2.50 -7.87
N GLU A 18 -27.66 1.84 -8.00
CA GLU A 18 -27.78 0.47 -8.52
C GLU A 18 -27.61 0.41 -10.04
N GLN A 19 -27.69 1.57 -10.71
CA GLN A 19 -27.43 1.74 -12.14
C GLN A 19 -26.02 2.27 -12.44
N GLY A 20 -25.19 2.43 -11.39
CA GLY A 20 -23.80 2.82 -11.50
C GLY A 20 -23.57 4.33 -11.65
N TRP A 21 -24.53 5.17 -11.25
CA TRP A 21 -24.37 6.62 -11.26
C TRP A 21 -25.02 7.28 -10.04
N LEU A 22 -24.52 8.46 -9.68
CA LEU A 22 -25.08 9.27 -8.59
C LEU A 22 -24.85 10.75 -8.88
N HIS A 23 -25.88 11.58 -8.67
CA HIS A 23 -25.74 13.02 -8.64
C HIS A 23 -25.24 13.47 -7.25
N CYS A 24 -23.97 13.83 -7.14
CA CYS A 24 -23.31 14.12 -5.87
C CYS A 24 -23.56 15.55 -5.34
N GLY A 25 -24.14 16.44 -6.13
CA GLY A 25 -24.37 17.83 -5.73
C GLY A 25 -24.02 18.84 -6.85
N PRO A 26 -23.75 20.12 -6.50
CA PRO A 26 -23.42 21.16 -7.47
C PRO A 26 -22.14 20.88 -8.26
N ASN A 27 -21.84 21.73 -9.25
CA ASN A 27 -20.65 21.60 -10.08
C ASN A 27 -19.38 21.41 -9.24
N GLY A 28 -18.60 20.38 -9.58
CA GLY A 28 -17.40 19.98 -8.86
C GLY A 28 -17.59 18.83 -7.85
N ALA A 29 -18.81 18.63 -7.30
CA ALA A 29 -19.04 17.60 -6.28
C ALA A 29 -18.69 16.18 -6.76
N GLY A 30 -19.04 15.82 -8.00
CA GLY A 30 -18.70 14.52 -8.57
C GLY A 30 -17.17 14.32 -8.71
N HIS A 31 -16.44 15.36 -9.11
CA HIS A 31 -14.98 15.32 -9.19
C HIS A 31 -14.34 15.19 -7.79
N PHE A 32 -14.89 15.90 -6.81
CA PHE A 32 -14.43 15.80 -5.42
C PHE A 32 -14.61 14.38 -4.89
N VAL A 33 -15.80 13.79 -5.06
CA VAL A 33 -16.07 12.40 -4.66
C VAL A 33 -15.12 11.42 -5.37
N LYS A 34 -14.87 11.60 -6.68
CA LYS A 34 -13.94 10.75 -7.44
C LYS A 34 -12.50 10.91 -6.95
N MET A 35 -12.06 12.11 -6.63
CA MET A 35 -10.75 12.39 -6.06
C MET A 35 -10.56 11.65 -4.72
N VAL A 36 -11.53 11.73 -3.81
CA VAL A 36 -11.49 11.01 -2.52
C VAL A 36 -11.48 9.51 -2.73
N HIS A 37 -12.27 8.99 -3.67
CA HIS A 37 -12.22 7.57 -4.05
C HIS A 37 -10.80 7.14 -4.45
N ASN A 38 -10.09 7.93 -5.27
CA ASN A 38 -8.71 7.62 -5.63
C ASN A 38 -7.75 7.71 -4.43
N GLY A 39 -7.98 8.62 -3.49
CA GLY A 39 -7.23 8.65 -2.23
C GLY A 39 -7.40 7.34 -1.44
N ILE A 40 -8.62 6.80 -1.37
CA ILE A 40 -8.90 5.50 -0.75
C ILE A 40 -8.18 4.37 -1.51
N GLU A 41 -8.17 4.39 -2.84
CA GLU A 41 -7.40 3.42 -3.65
C GLU A 41 -5.93 3.39 -3.26
N TYR A 42 -5.30 4.57 -3.06
CA TYR A 42 -3.90 4.66 -2.62
C TYR A 42 -3.69 3.94 -1.28
N GLY A 43 -4.55 4.18 -0.31
CA GLY A 43 -4.48 3.53 1.01
C GLY A 43 -4.64 2.01 0.92
N LEU A 44 -5.60 1.52 0.14
CA LEU A 44 -5.83 0.09 -0.08
C LEU A 44 -4.63 -0.57 -0.77
N MET A 45 -4.12 0.03 -1.85
CA MET A 45 -2.95 -0.48 -2.57
C MET A 45 -1.72 -0.57 -1.66
N GLN A 46 -1.48 0.48 -0.84
CA GLN A 46 -0.37 0.49 0.09
C GLN A 46 -0.50 -0.62 1.14
N SER A 47 -1.70 -0.81 1.70
CA SER A 47 -1.95 -1.86 2.69
C SER A 47 -1.73 -3.26 2.13
N TYR A 48 -2.16 -3.53 0.89
CA TYR A 48 -1.88 -4.81 0.22
C TYR A 48 -0.39 -5.00 -0.02
N ALA A 49 0.29 -3.98 -0.53
CA ALA A 49 1.72 -4.06 -0.82
C ALA A 49 2.54 -4.35 0.45
N GLU A 50 2.29 -3.64 1.53
CA GLU A 50 2.95 -3.85 2.82
C GLU A 50 2.66 -5.24 3.39
N GLY A 51 1.39 -5.66 3.41
CA GLY A 51 0.99 -6.98 3.89
C GLY A 51 1.63 -8.12 3.10
N MET A 52 1.63 -8.04 1.77
CA MET A 52 2.28 -9.02 0.90
C MET A 52 3.81 -9.02 1.07
N ASN A 53 4.41 -7.85 1.27
CA ASN A 53 5.84 -7.74 1.55
C ASN A 53 6.21 -8.39 2.89
N VAL A 54 5.39 -8.24 3.92
CA VAL A 54 5.57 -8.95 5.21
C VAL A 54 5.52 -10.46 5.01
N LEU A 55 4.56 -10.97 4.22
CA LEU A 55 4.50 -12.40 3.89
C LEU A 55 5.73 -12.88 3.10
N LYS A 56 6.20 -12.09 2.15
CA LYS A 56 7.39 -12.40 1.33
C LYS A 56 8.65 -12.55 2.18
N HIS A 57 8.77 -11.80 3.28
CA HIS A 57 9.92 -11.82 4.19
C HIS A 57 9.69 -12.68 5.44
N ALA A 58 8.65 -13.50 5.48
CA ALA A 58 8.36 -14.37 6.62
C ALA A 58 9.39 -15.47 6.85
N ASN A 59 10.41 -15.57 6.03
CA ASN A 59 11.53 -16.50 6.14
C ASN A 59 12.80 -15.86 6.71
N ILE A 60 12.77 -14.64 7.18
CA ILE A 60 13.93 -13.89 7.68
C ILE A 60 14.70 -14.65 8.78
N GLY A 61 14.02 -15.49 9.57
CA GLY A 61 14.63 -16.32 10.61
C GLY A 61 15.50 -17.48 10.09
N LYS A 62 15.49 -17.76 8.78
CA LYS A 62 16.40 -18.73 8.13
C LYS A 62 17.72 -18.11 7.71
N HIS A 63 17.80 -16.78 7.66
CA HIS A 63 18.98 -16.05 7.24
C HIS A 63 19.86 -15.72 8.44
N ALA A 64 21.18 -15.80 8.26
CA ALA A 64 22.13 -15.35 9.26
C ALA A 64 21.95 -13.83 9.45
N GLN A 65 21.80 -13.43 10.71
CA GLN A 65 21.67 -12.02 11.07
C GLN A 65 22.96 -11.57 11.72
N GLU A 66 23.47 -10.41 11.32
CA GLU A 66 24.52 -9.76 12.08
C GLU A 66 24.01 -9.37 13.46
N THR A 67 24.82 -9.60 14.48
CA THR A 67 24.53 -9.18 15.86
C THR A 67 25.64 -8.24 16.31
N ASP A 68 25.35 -6.95 16.31
CA ASP A 68 26.25 -5.89 16.74
C ASP A 68 25.47 -4.78 17.47
N ALA A 69 26.15 -3.70 17.84
CA ALA A 69 25.53 -2.56 18.51
C ALA A 69 24.54 -1.77 17.59
N GLU A 70 24.58 -2.00 16.29
CA GLU A 70 23.77 -1.31 15.27
C GLU A 70 22.54 -2.11 14.84
N THR A 71 22.50 -3.41 15.17
CA THR A 71 21.50 -4.35 14.68
C THR A 71 20.63 -4.86 15.81
N THR A 72 19.32 -4.76 15.67
CA THR A 72 18.37 -5.40 16.58
C THR A 72 18.13 -6.84 16.13
N PRO A 73 18.58 -7.86 16.87
CA PRO A 73 18.36 -9.26 16.49
C PRO A 73 16.89 -9.63 16.59
N LEU A 74 16.48 -10.64 15.83
CA LEU A 74 15.16 -11.24 15.98
C LEU A 74 15.02 -11.82 17.40
N ARG A 75 13.90 -11.51 18.06
CA ARG A 75 13.63 -12.03 19.42
C ARG A 75 13.50 -13.56 19.42
N ASP A 76 12.82 -14.11 18.43
CA ASP A 76 12.65 -15.55 18.23
C ASP A 76 12.65 -15.87 16.72
N PRO A 77 13.81 -16.20 16.14
CA PRO A 77 13.93 -16.53 14.73
C PRO A 77 13.08 -17.73 14.29
N SER A 78 12.70 -18.63 15.21
CA SER A 78 11.90 -19.82 14.88
C SER A 78 10.48 -19.46 14.38
N HIS A 79 9.97 -18.30 14.76
CA HIS A 79 8.68 -17.79 14.35
C HIS A 79 8.68 -17.13 12.95
N TYR A 80 9.83 -17.05 12.29
CA TYR A 80 10.00 -16.37 11.00
C TYR A 80 10.75 -17.27 10.00
N GLN A 81 10.28 -18.52 9.84
CA GLN A 81 10.92 -19.52 8.97
C GLN A 81 9.96 -20.07 7.88
N TYR A 82 8.96 -19.26 7.49
CA TYR A 82 7.93 -19.68 6.56
C TYR A 82 8.31 -19.35 5.12
N GLU A 83 8.31 -20.36 4.25
CA GLU A 83 8.36 -20.19 2.79
C GLU A 83 6.92 -20.11 2.30
N LEU A 84 6.41 -18.91 2.11
CA LEU A 84 5.02 -18.68 1.72
C LEU A 84 4.92 -18.44 0.22
N ASP A 85 3.95 -19.13 -0.40
CA ASP A 85 3.54 -18.85 -1.78
C ASP A 85 2.59 -17.64 -1.78
N VAL A 86 3.16 -16.43 -1.87
CA VAL A 86 2.40 -15.18 -1.83
C VAL A 86 1.38 -15.08 -2.98
N PRO A 87 1.69 -15.47 -4.23
CA PRO A 87 0.70 -15.61 -5.29
C PRO A 87 -0.50 -16.47 -4.90
N ALA A 88 -0.28 -17.65 -4.33
CA ALA A 88 -1.37 -18.54 -3.89
C ALA A 88 -2.19 -17.94 -2.74
N VAL A 89 -1.56 -17.21 -1.82
CA VAL A 89 -2.26 -16.50 -0.75
C VAL A 89 -3.15 -15.39 -1.32
N ALA A 90 -2.64 -14.58 -2.25
CA ALA A 90 -3.42 -13.54 -2.92
C ALA A 90 -4.60 -14.13 -3.69
N GLU A 91 -4.38 -15.25 -4.38
CA GLU A 91 -5.40 -15.99 -5.13
C GLU A 91 -6.49 -16.57 -4.22
N LEU A 92 -6.15 -17.01 -3.01
CA LEU A 92 -7.11 -17.42 -1.99
C LEU A 92 -7.93 -16.25 -1.47
N TRP A 93 -7.24 -15.15 -1.09
CA TRP A 93 -7.90 -14.02 -0.44
C TRP A 93 -8.88 -13.29 -1.37
N ARG A 94 -8.57 -13.17 -2.66
CA ARG A 94 -9.48 -12.51 -3.60
C ARG A 94 -10.82 -13.23 -3.78
N ARG A 95 -10.88 -14.56 -3.51
CA ARG A 95 -12.08 -15.38 -3.71
C ARG A 95 -13.07 -15.34 -2.56
N GLY A 96 -12.67 -15.06 -1.34
CA GLY A 96 -13.60 -15.14 -0.23
C GLY A 96 -13.06 -14.67 1.12
N SER A 97 -12.28 -13.61 1.14
CA SER A 97 -11.84 -12.99 2.40
C SER A 97 -12.44 -11.58 2.57
N VAL A 98 -12.36 -11.06 3.80
CA VAL A 98 -12.82 -9.69 4.12
C VAL A 98 -12.02 -8.60 3.39
N VAL A 99 -10.82 -8.93 2.90
CA VAL A 99 -9.99 -8.01 2.10
C VAL A 99 -10.19 -8.19 0.59
N ALA A 100 -11.15 -8.99 0.16
CA ALA A 100 -11.47 -9.16 -1.26
C ALA A 100 -11.89 -7.84 -1.88
N SER A 101 -11.35 -7.51 -3.04
CA SER A 101 -11.68 -6.31 -3.81
C SER A 101 -11.23 -6.47 -5.26
N TRP A 102 -11.72 -5.63 -6.16
CA TRP A 102 -11.21 -5.60 -7.52
C TRP A 102 -9.71 -5.26 -7.58
N LEU A 103 -9.20 -4.39 -6.68
CA LEU A 103 -7.77 -4.12 -6.58
C LEU A 103 -6.96 -5.37 -6.22
N LEU A 104 -7.48 -6.20 -5.32
CA LEU A 104 -6.84 -7.47 -4.99
C LEU A 104 -6.91 -8.47 -6.14
N ASP A 105 -8.00 -8.50 -6.91
CA ASP A 105 -8.09 -9.31 -8.14
C ASP A 105 -6.98 -8.96 -9.13
N LEU A 106 -6.76 -7.66 -9.37
CA LEU A 106 -5.70 -7.18 -10.25
C LEU A 106 -4.30 -7.51 -9.71
N GLY A 107 -4.10 -7.37 -8.40
CA GLY A 107 -2.83 -7.73 -7.74
C GLY A 107 -2.54 -9.24 -7.82
N ALA A 108 -3.55 -10.07 -7.57
CA ALA A 108 -3.42 -11.53 -7.67
C ALA A 108 -3.13 -11.97 -9.11
N GLN A 109 -3.74 -11.33 -10.11
CA GLN A 109 -3.44 -11.59 -11.51
C GLN A 109 -2.00 -11.24 -11.85
N ALA A 110 -1.51 -10.07 -11.44
CA ALA A 110 -0.12 -9.67 -11.66
C ALA A 110 0.87 -10.65 -11.02
N LEU A 111 0.60 -11.10 -9.80
CA LEU A 111 1.42 -12.10 -9.10
C LEU A 111 1.35 -13.49 -9.77
N HIS A 112 0.24 -13.84 -10.41
CA HIS A 112 0.13 -15.08 -11.19
C HIS A 112 0.99 -15.03 -12.45
N GLU A 113 1.00 -13.89 -13.14
CA GLU A 113 1.78 -13.65 -14.35
C GLU A 113 3.29 -13.53 -14.07
N SER A 114 3.66 -12.84 -12.98
CA SER A 114 5.04 -12.63 -12.54
C SER A 114 5.14 -12.78 -11.01
N PRO A 115 5.43 -14.00 -10.50
CA PRO A 115 5.41 -14.29 -9.05
C PRO A 115 6.38 -13.45 -8.21
N ASN A 116 7.46 -12.96 -8.80
CA ASN A 116 8.43 -12.08 -8.15
C ASN A 116 8.29 -10.61 -8.57
N LEU A 117 7.39 -10.30 -9.51
CA LEU A 117 7.20 -8.96 -10.08
C LEU A 117 8.50 -8.38 -10.70
N ASP A 118 9.33 -9.23 -11.28
CA ASP A 118 10.66 -8.85 -11.82
C ASP A 118 10.57 -7.84 -12.97
N ASP A 119 9.40 -7.72 -13.60
CA ASP A 119 9.12 -6.73 -14.66
C ASP A 119 8.91 -5.30 -14.14
N TYR A 120 8.88 -5.11 -12.82
CA TYR A 120 8.58 -3.82 -12.17
C TYR A 120 9.77 -3.30 -11.36
N ALA A 121 10.17 -2.07 -11.61
CA ALA A 121 11.28 -1.43 -10.90
C ALA A 121 10.90 -0.85 -9.52
N GLY A 122 9.67 -1.04 -9.06
CA GLY A 122 9.21 -0.53 -7.77
C GLY A 122 9.02 0.99 -7.68
N ARG A 123 9.08 1.71 -8.81
CA ARG A 123 8.87 3.16 -8.87
C ARG A 123 7.40 3.48 -9.09
N VAL A 124 6.74 4.03 -8.07
CA VAL A 124 5.29 4.28 -8.09
C VAL A 124 4.98 5.75 -8.28
N SER A 125 4.34 6.09 -9.41
CA SER A 125 3.89 7.44 -9.69
C SER A 125 2.58 7.77 -8.96
N ASP A 126 2.32 9.04 -8.76
CA ASP A 126 1.01 9.57 -8.39
C ASP A 126 0.49 10.48 -9.50
N SER A 127 -0.81 10.47 -9.75
CA SER A 127 -1.49 11.29 -10.78
C SER A 127 -2.15 12.53 -10.20
N GLY A 128 -1.91 12.84 -8.92
CA GLY A 128 -2.35 14.05 -8.24
C GLY A 128 -3.53 13.86 -7.30
N GLU A 129 -4.41 12.89 -7.52
CA GLU A 129 -5.64 12.73 -6.75
C GLU A 129 -5.36 12.43 -5.26
N GLY A 130 -4.32 11.64 -4.96
CA GLY A 130 -3.87 11.41 -3.60
C GLY A 130 -3.39 12.68 -2.91
N ARG A 131 -2.67 13.56 -3.65
CA ARG A 131 -2.26 14.88 -3.14
C ARG A 131 -3.45 15.76 -2.81
N TRP A 132 -4.38 15.88 -3.76
CA TRP A 132 -5.57 16.72 -3.58
C TRP A 132 -6.47 16.21 -2.46
N THR A 133 -6.59 14.89 -2.30
CA THR A 133 -7.34 14.30 -1.17
C THR A 133 -6.71 14.65 0.18
N VAL A 134 -5.38 14.55 0.29
CA VAL A 134 -4.67 14.93 1.53
C VAL A 134 -4.77 16.43 1.79
N GLN A 135 -4.66 17.27 0.74
CA GLN A 135 -4.86 18.72 0.86
C GLN A 135 -6.29 19.06 1.33
N ALA A 136 -7.30 18.42 0.75
CA ALA A 136 -8.69 18.60 1.18
C ALA A 136 -8.86 18.22 2.66
N ALA A 137 -8.30 17.10 3.10
CA ALA A 137 -8.36 16.70 4.51
C ALA A 137 -7.72 17.73 5.45
N VAL A 138 -6.63 18.38 5.02
CA VAL A 138 -6.00 19.48 5.79
C VAL A 138 -6.91 20.70 5.85
N GLU A 139 -7.49 21.13 4.73
CA GLU A 139 -8.40 22.30 4.68
C GLU A 139 -9.69 22.07 5.49
N GLU A 140 -10.18 20.83 5.49
CA GLU A 140 -11.38 20.43 6.23
C GLU A 140 -11.10 20.16 7.72
N GLY A 141 -9.83 20.09 8.14
CA GLY A 141 -9.44 19.69 9.50
C GLY A 141 -9.73 18.23 9.83
N VAL A 142 -9.76 17.36 8.81
CA VAL A 142 -10.06 15.93 8.96
C VAL A 142 -8.77 15.11 8.98
N PRO A 143 -8.56 14.25 10.00
CA PRO A 143 -7.37 13.41 10.05
C PRO A 143 -7.41 12.31 8.97
N ALA A 144 -6.35 12.21 8.15
CA ALA A 144 -6.22 11.22 7.09
C ALA A 144 -4.81 10.56 7.08
N PRO A 145 -4.34 9.97 8.21
CA PRO A 145 -2.97 9.48 8.33
C PRO A 145 -2.65 8.34 7.34
N VAL A 146 -3.58 7.43 7.08
CA VAL A 146 -3.38 6.31 6.14
C VAL A 146 -3.20 6.82 4.71
N LEU A 147 -4.05 7.76 4.26
CA LEU A 147 -3.96 8.34 2.92
C LEU A 147 -2.68 9.16 2.75
N ALA A 148 -2.29 9.92 3.77
CA ALA A 148 -1.04 10.68 3.76
C ALA A 148 0.18 9.74 3.69
N ALA A 149 0.23 8.69 4.51
CA ALA A 149 1.31 7.71 4.50
C ALA A 149 1.43 7.02 3.13
N SER A 150 0.31 6.61 2.53
CA SER A 150 0.31 5.98 1.21
C SER A 150 0.82 6.91 0.09
N LEU A 151 0.51 8.20 0.16
CA LEU A 151 1.04 9.21 -0.76
C LEU A 151 2.57 9.38 -0.59
N PHE A 152 3.04 9.51 0.65
CA PHE A 152 4.47 9.68 0.94
C PHE A 152 5.28 8.44 0.58
N GLY A 153 4.73 7.23 0.74
CA GLY A 153 5.35 6.00 0.26
C GLY A 153 5.62 6.02 -1.26
N ARG A 154 4.75 6.65 -2.06
CA ARG A 154 5.01 6.85 -3.49
C ARG A 154 6.15 7.82 -3.75
N PHE A 155 6.33 8.86 -2.92
CA PHE A 155 7.47 9.76 -3.04
C PHE A 155 8.77 9.04 -2.70
N ASP A 156 8.78 8.26 -1.62
CA ASP A 156 9.92 7.44 -1.21
C ASP A 156 10.34 6.46 -2.31
N SER A 157 9.38 5.76 -2.93
CA SER A 157 9.65 4.82 -4.03
C SER A 157 10.35 5.44 -5.24
N ARG A 158 10.39 6.77 -5.34
CA ARG A 158 11.05 7.52 -6.41
C ARG A 158 12.41 8.10 -6.02
N GLY A 159 12.90 7.79 -4.81
CA GLY A 159 14.17 8.30 -4.29
C GLY A 159 14.09 9.69 -3.64
N GLU A 160 12.89 10.23 -3.42
CA GLU A 160 12.72 11.57 -2.83
C GLU A 160 13.12 11.62 -1.34
N ALA A 161 13.32 10.45 -0.68
CA ALA A 161 13.80 10.35 0.69
C ALA A 161 15.35 10.32 0.79
N ASP A 162 16.09 10.10 -0.29
CA ASP A 162 17.52 9.79 -0.28
C ASP A 162 18.36 10.84 0.48
N TRP A 163 18.13 12.12 0.22
CA TRP A 163 18.86 13.17 0.91
C TRP A 163 18.54 13.21 2.41
N GLY A 164 17.28 13.05 2.78
CA GLY A 164 16.82 12.96 4.17
C GLY A 164 17.48 11.79 4.90
N ASN A 165 17.53 10.62 4.28
CA ASN A 165 18.18 9.44 4.81
C ASN A 165 19.69 9.65 5.03
N ARG A 166 20.38 10.37 4.12
CA ARG A 166 21.79 10.76 4.30
C ARG A 166 21.97 11.68 5.50
N VAL A 167 21.04 12.61 5.76
CA VAL A 167 21.07 13.47 6.96
C VAL A 167 20.93 12.64 8.23
N LEU A 168 20.00 11.66 8.26
CA LEU A 168 19.84 10.74 9.40
C LEU A 168 21.12 9.95 9.66
N SER A 169 21.74 9.40 8.63
CA SER A 169 22.98 8.65 8.72
C SER A 169 24.13 9.53 9.26
N ALA A 170 24.27 10.75 8.74
CA ALA A 170 25.26 11.70 9.20
C ALA A 170 25.08 12.08 10.67
N MET A 171 23.84 12.31 11.11
CA MET A 171 23.53 12.59 12.51
C MET A 171 23.87 11.41 13.43
N ARG A 172 23.52 10.17 13.05
CA ARG A 172 23.89 8.97 13.80
C ARG A 172 25.40 8.83 13.97
N LYS A 173 26.15 9.08 12.91
CA LYS A 173 27.62 9.09 12.97
C LYS A 173 28.14 10.19 13.91
N ALA A 174 27.57 11.40 13.84
CA ALA A 174 28.04 12.54 14.62
C ALA A 174 27.83 12.39 16.13
N PHE A 175 26.68 11.88 16.57
CA PHE A 175 26.39 11.75 18.00
C PHE A 175 26.78 10.40 18.60
N GLY A 176 26.77 9.31 17.83
CA GLY A 176 26.99 7.94 18.31
C GLY A 176 28.22 7.23 17.74
N GLY A 177 28.89 7.81 16.76
CA GLY A 177 30.00 7.17 16.05
C GLY A 177 29.57 6.03 15.13
N HIS A 178 28.25 5.85 14.91
CA HIS A 178 27.68 4.79 14.10
C HIS A 178 28.06 4.96 12.63
N LEU A 179 28.74 3.97 12.07
CA LEU A 179 29.11 3.96 10.65
C LEU A 179 27.99 3.36 9.82
N GLU A 180 27.73 3.96 8.68
CA GLU A 180 26.80 3.41 7.71
C GLU A 180 27.30 2.07 7.17
N LYS A 181 26.45 1.05 7.20
CA LYS A 181 26.76 -0.27 6.60
C LYS A 181 26.74 -0.13 5.09
N SER A 182 27.60 -0.88 4.38
CA SER A 182 27.57 -0.90 2.93
C SER A 182 26.30 -1.61 2.41
N PRO A 183 25.77 -1.22 1.25
CA PRO A 183 24.57 -1.86 0.67
C PRO A 183 24.72 -3.36 0.35
N GLU A 184 25.93 -3.90 0.41
CA GLU A 184 26.27 -5.30 0.09
C GLU A 184 26.37 -6.20 1.36
N GLN A 185 25.99 -5.66 2.51
CA GLN A 185 26.02 -6.40 3.79
C GLN A 185 24.63 -6.71 4.32
#